data_52b101ef7ba3c1d2d3d6b656c6cc82b3
#
_entry.id   52b101ef7ba3c1d2d3d6b656c6cc82b3
#
_cell.length_a   1.000
_cell.length_b   1.000
_cell.length_c   1.000
_cell.angle_alpha   90.00
_cell.angle_beta   90.00
_cell.angle_gamma   90.00
#
_symmetry.space_group_name_H-M   'P 1'
#
loop_
_entity.id
_entity.type
_entity.pdbx_description
1 polymer ?
#
loop_
_entity_poly.entity_id
_entity_poly.type
_entity_poly.pdbx_seq_one_letter_code
_entity_poly.pdbx_strand_id
1 'polypeptide(L)'
;MLNKEEVGKRIAFFRKEKGITQRELADFLHISYQAVSKWELGKSLPTVDILYEISSLLDVSVDMLLNENDWKNRRISYRAAGLDIKRLYDLKYEIWKLNSRDKSILYADYADICMFQIDTSQMKEPVYSCVTCVPGSKEKLAKEYGYNQEICAAAAASAINHTLQHGMKPIILKSMVICGNYNQEQLLLMAQSFRKNCDKNNISFAGMEIAAQPANFTPEEYSVNATVVGVADKEKLLTRSCVEKGDVLIGIKTEGIDGTNYPFIKIMLDRNPRLYHAKIDETRFFIDELMKANSAYTREITALQEKGYLRGAFRISNSLMNNGIYRDIPEGLGVCIDLSALPVLPLYHFLFEQGMIGENVFSYHFNMGIGMVVIVPEKDCKEALKVIAQFSECWCIGQVESNDGHEGKKVWSKGKISWKS
;
A
#
# COMPACT_ATOMS: atom_id res chain seq x y z
N MET A 1 44.14 -2.67 -19.58
CA MET A 1 42.84 -2.07 -19.97
C MET A 1 42.10 -1.76 -18.68
N LEU A 2 41.56 -0.56 -18.49
CA LEU A 2 40.83 -0.20 -17.26
C LEU A 2 39.59 -1.10 -17.09
N ASN A 3 39.43 -1.69 -15.91
CA ASN A 3 38.26 -2.47 -15.58
C ASN A 3 37.13 -1.53 -15.18
N LYS A 4 36.07 -1.45 -16.00
CA LYS A 4 34.92 -0.54 -15.83
C LYS A 4 34.18 -0.80 -14.52
N GLU A 5 34.05 -2.07 -14.14
CA GLU A 5 33.33 -2.44 -12.90
C GLU A 5 34.11 -1.97 -11.67
N GLU A 6 35.43 -2.14 -11.67
CA GLU A 6 36.26 -1.73 -10.54
C GLU A 6 36.35 -0.21 -10.41
N VAL A 7 36.42 0.53 -11.51
CA VAL A 7 36.38 1.99 -11.49
C VAL A 7 35.00 2.45 -10.96
N GLY A 8 33.92 1.83 -11.44
CA GLY A 8 32.56 2.14 -10.98
C GLY A 8 32.38 1.91 -9.49
N LYS A 9 32.86 0.79 -8.95
CA LYS A 9 32.85 0.49 -7.51
C LYS A 9 33.62 1.54 -6.70
N ARG A 10 34.78 2.02 -7.19
CA ARG A 10 35.56 3.06 -6.51
C ARG A 10 34.86 4.41 -6.53
N ILE A 11 34.27 4.80 -7.64
CA ILE A 11 33.44 6.02 -7.71
C ILE A 11 32.30 5.92 -6.71
N ALA A 12 31.56 4.83 -6.69
CA ALA A 12 30.47 4.61 -5.73
C ALA A 12 30.93 4.65 -4.27
N PHE A 13 32.09 4.04 -3.97
CA PHE A 13 32.67 4.04 -2.65
C PHE A 13 33.01 5.46 -2.17
N PHE A 14 33.78 6.23 -2.95
CA PHE A 14 34.18 7.59 -2.56
C PHE A 14 33.01 8.55 -2.50
N ARG A 15 32.04 8.41 -3.41
CA ARG A 15 30.80 9.18 -3.35
C ARG A 15 30.04 8.92 -2.04
N LYS A 16 29.89 7.65 -1.65
CA LYS A 16 29.24 7.27 -0.37
C LYS A 16 30.03 7.77 0.83
N GLU A 17 31.38 7.66 0.81
CA GLU A 17 32.26 8.23 1.85
C GLU A 17 32.05 9.74 2.00
N LYS A 18 31.84 10.47 0.90
CA LYS A 18 31.53 11.91 0.91
C LYS A 18 30.09 12.20 1.39
N GLY A 19 29.23 11.17 1.47
CA GLY A 19 27.85 11.28 1.94
C GLY A 19 26.88 11.88 0.93
N ILE A 20 27.20 11.82 -0.37
CA ILE A 20 26.34 12.35 -1.44
C ILE A 20 25.66 11.22 -2.22
N THR A 21 24.45 11.48 -2.69
CA THR A 21 23.68 10.55 -3.54
C THR A 21 24.17 10.57 -4.97
N GLN A 22 23.81 9.57 -5.77
CA GLN A 22 24.10 9.57 -7.22
C GLN A 22 23.50 10.79 -7.93
N ARG A 23 22.34 11.26 -7.46
CA ARG A 23 21.65 12.43 -8.00
C ARG A 23 22.42 13.71 -7.68
N GLU A 24 22.82 13.90 -6.43
CA GLU A 24 23.65 15.04 -6.03
C GLU A 24 24.99 15.04 -6.79
N LEU A 25 25.63 13.88 -7.01
CA LEU A 25 26.83 13.79 -7.85
C LEU A 25 26.53 14.21 -9.28
N ALA A 26 25.40 13.76 -9.85
CA ALA A 26 25.00 14.14 -11.21
C ALA A 26 24.72 15.64 -11.35
N ASP A 27 24.02 16.22 -10.35
CA ASP A 27 23.69 17.64 -10.29
C ASP A 27 24.97 18.50 -10.20
N PHE A 28 25.94 18.11 -9.36
CA PHE A 28 27.23 18.78 -9.24
C PHE A 28 28.06 18.75 -10.55
N LEU A 29 27.99 17.64 -11.27
CA LEU A 29 28.71 17.44 -12.53
C LEU A 29 27.93 17.93 -13.75
N HIS A 30 26.72 18.50 -13.57
CA HIS A 30 25.81 18.94 -14.63
C HIS A 30 25.52 17.87 -15.69
N ILE A 31 25.31 16.63 -15.25
CA ILE A 31 25.02 15.46 -16.10
C ILE A 31 23.75 14.75 -15.68
N SER A 32 23.33 13.75 -16.47
CA SER A 32 22.18 12.95 -16.10
C SER A 32 22.50 11.96 -14.97
N TYR A 33 21.56 11.74 -14.08
CA TYR A 33 21.61 10.66 -13.07
C TYR A 33 21.92 9.28 -13.68
N GLN A 34 21.35 9.00 -14.86
CA GLN A 34 21.60 7.73 -15.57
C GLN A 34 23.08 7.53 -15.95
N ALA A 35 23.81 8.63 -16.19
CA ALA A 35 25.25 8.52 -16.49
C ALA A 35 26.02 8.04 -15.26
N VAL A 36 25.79 8.64 -14.09
CA VAL A 36 26.40 8.23 -12.81
C VAL A 36 26.06 6.77 -12.51
N SER A 37 24.79 6.40 -12.63
CA SER A 37 24.32 5.03 -12.42
C SER A 37 25.03 4.02 -13.36
N LYS A 38 25.18 4.37 -14.65
CA LYS A 38 25.91 3.52 -15.61
C LYS A 38 27.37 3.34 -15.24
N TRP A 39 28.04 4.36 -14.72
CA TRP A 39 29.42 4.27 -14.27
C TRP A 39 29.54 3.35 -13.04
N GLU A 40 28.73 3.58 -12.02
CA GLU A 40 28.77 2.79 -10.79
C GLU A 40 28.40 1.31 -11.02
N LEU A 41 27.59 1.02 -12.03
CA LEU A 41 27.25 -0.34 -12.49
C LEU A 41 28.29 -0.93 -13.47
N GLY A 42 29.38 -0.22 -13.77
CA GLY A 42 30.42 -0.69 -14.70
C GLY A 42 30.00 -0.76 -16.16
N LYS A 43 28.85 -0.20 -16.54
CA LYS A 43 28.33 -0.22 -17.92
C LYS A 43 29.10 0.74 -18.86
N SER A 44 29.62 1.84 -18.30
CA SER A 44 30.44 2.82 -19.01
C SER A 44 31.49 3.41 -18.08
N LEU A 45 32.44 4.17 -18.63
CA LEU A 45 33.39 4.97 -17.85
C LEU A 45 33.08 6.46 -18.05
N PRO A 46 33.35 7.33 -17.05
CA PRO A 46 33.40 8.75 -17.24
C PRO A 46 34.49 9.14 -18.25
N THR A 47 34.35 10.27 -18.90
CA THR A 47 35.43 10.89 -19.67
C THR A 47 36.55 11.38 -18.73
N VAL A 48 37.73 11.67 -19.26
CA VAL A 48 38.89 12.13 -18.46
C VAL A 48 38.55 13.43 -17.71
N ASP A 49 37.87 14.36 -18.39
CA ASP A 49 37.45 15.63 -17.81
C ASP A 49 36.51 15.41 -16.62
N ILE A 50 35.51 14.55 -16.79
CA ILE A 50 34.58 14.19 -15.73
C ILE A 50 35.27 13.42 -14.58
N LEU A 51 36.26 12.56 -14.87
CA LEU A 51 37.05 11.90 -13.83
C LEU A 51 37.82 12.92 -12.97
N TYR A 52 38.33 14.00 -13.59
CA TYR A 52 38.99 15.06 -12.88
C TYR A 52 38.02 15.84 -11.97
N GLU A 53 36.82 16.17 -12.48
CA GLU A 53 35.76 16.80 -11.67
C GLU A 53 35.29 15.91 -10.54
N ILE A 54 35.10 14.61 -10.79
CA ILE A 54 34.76 13.63 -9.74
C ILE A 54 35.87 13.59 -8.67
N SER A 55 37.15 13.57 -9.09
CA SER A 55 38.27 13.52 -8.15
C SER A 55 38.32 14.76 -7.25
N SER A 56 38.12 15.94 -7.82
CA SER A 56 38.06 17.20 -7.09
C SER A 56 36.88 17.27 -6.13
N LEU A 57 35.69 16.87 -6.60
CA LEU A 57 34.47 16.87 -5.77
C LEU A 57 34.56 15.87 -4.60
N LEU A 58 35.08 14.68 -4.86
CA LEU A 58 35.19 13.63 -3.85
C LEU A 58 36.45 13.76 -2.98
N ASP A 59 37.33 14.73 -3.25
CA ASP A 59 38.58 14.95 -2.54
C ASP A 59 39.49 13.73 -2.56
N VAL A 60 39.67 13.15 -3.75
CA VAL A 60 40.53 11.98 -4.01
C VAL A 60 41.32 12.21 -5.30
N SER A 61 42.47 11.57 -5.46
CA SER A 61 43.20 11.65 -6.72
C SER A 61 42.52 10.84 -7.82
N VAL A 62 42.72 11.25 -9.09
CA VAL A 62 42.27 10.45 -10.25
C VAL A 62 42.85 9.05 -10.21
N ASP A 63 44.10 8.93 -9.72
CA ASP A 63 44.79 7.64 -9.57
C ASP A 63 44.05 6.73 -8.60
N MET A 64 43.54 7.24 -7.48
CA MET A 64 42.67 6.48 -6.54
C MET A 64 41.38 5.99 -7.18
N LEU A 65 40.85 6.70 -8.17
CA LEU A 65 39.67 6.25 -8.93
C LEU A 65 40.04 5.14 -9.94
N LEU A 66 41.26 5.17 -10.51
CA LEU A 66 41.67 4.32 -11.59
C LEU A 66 42.52 3.12 -11.16
N ASN A 67 43.30 3.26 -10.06
CA ASN A 67 44.30 2.25 -9.61
C ASN A 67 43.74 1.36 -8.51
N GLU A 68 43.98 0.06 -8.61
CA GLU A 68 43.44 -0.99 -7.75
C GLU A 68 44.12 -1.07 -6.37
N ASN A 69 45.41 -0.70 -6.28
CA ASN A 69 46.20 -1.00 -5.09
C ASN A 69 45.93 -0.10 -3.88
N ASP A 70 45.59 1.17 -4.08
CA ASP A 70 45.45 2.13 -2.97
C ASP A 70 44.10 2.05 -2.26
N TRP A 71 43.06 1.56 -2.93
CA TRP A 71 41.74 1.51 -2.33
C TRP A 71 41.50 0.25 -1.48
N LYS A 72 42.16 -0.88 -1.80
CA LYS A 72 41.99 -2.16 -1.09
C LYS A 72 42.44 -2.10 0.38
N ASN A 73 43.35 -1.20 0.72
CA ASN A 73 43.92 -1.06 2.05
C ASN A 73 43.21 0.05 2.89
N ARG A 74 42.20 0.70 2.35
CA ARG A 74 41.51 1.79 3.05
C ARG A 74 40.51 1.25 4.08
N ARG A 75 40.41 1.89 5.24
CA ARG A 75 39.43 1.52 6.26
C ARG A 75 38.02 1.76 5.70
N ILE A 76 37.14 0.79 5.91
CA ILE A 76 35.75 0.86 5.47
C ILE A 76 34.94 1.60 6.56
N SER A 77 34.16 2.60 6.15
CA SER A 77 33.21 3.28 7.04
C SER A 77 31.78 2.76 6.78
N TYR A 78 30.87 3.02 7.73
CA TYR A 78 29.44 2.79 7.53
C TYR A 78 28.89 3.55 6.33
N ARG A 79 29.43 4.76 6.08
CA ARG A 79 29.00 5.58 4.94
C ARG A 79 29.40 4.97 3.60
N ALA A 80 30.61 4.38 3.51
CA ALA A 80 31.02 3.60 2.34
C ALA A 80 30.14 2.36 2.10
N ALA A 81 29.64 1.76 3.17
CA ALA A 81 28.66 0.66 3.09
C ALA A 81 27.23 1.14 2.70
N GLY A 82 27.04 2.44 2.47
CA GLY A 82 25.74 3.01 2.10
C GLY A 82 24.88 3.41 3.30
N LEU A 83 25.46 3.48 4.50
CA LEU A 83 24.76 3.76 5.75
C LEU A 83 25.26 5.09 6.37
N ASP A 84 24.62 6.19 6.05
CA ASP A 84 24.86 7.47 6.72
C ASP A 84 24.04 7.55 8.02
N ILE A 85 24.64 7.13 9.11
CA ILE A 85 24.00 7.03 10.43
C ILE A 85 23.45 8.40 10.89
N LYS A 86 24.20 9.49 10.70
CA LYS A 86 23.75 10.83 11.09
C LYS A 86 22.47 11.20 10.31
N ARG A 87 22.52 11.07 9.00
CA ARG A 87 21.38 11.38 8.12
C ARG A 87 20.14 10.54 8.45
N LEU A 88 20.35 9.28 8.85
CA LEU A 88 19.27 8.42 9.33
C LEU A 88 18.62 8.97 10.61
N TYR A 89 19.42 9.35 11.62
CA TYR A 89 18.86 9.88 12.85
C TYR A 89 18.15 11.22 12.65
N ASP A 90 18.70 12.10 11.82
CA ASP A 90 18.02 13.35 11.45
C ASP A 90 16.66 13.08 10.81
N LEU A 91 16.57 12.11 9.88
CA LEU A 91 15.33 11.70 9.26
C LEU A 91 14.35 11.06 10.26
N LYS A 92 14.83 10.15 11.11
CA LYS A 92 13.98 9.54 12.15
C LYS A 92 13.39 10.61 13.09
N TYR A 93 14.16 11.64 13.42
CA TYR A 93 13.67 12.76 14.21
C TYR A 93 12.58 13.58 13.49
N GLU A 94 12.74 13.88 12.21
CA GLU A 94 11.69 14.56 11.43
C GLU A 94 10.40 13.71 11.33
N ILE A 95 10.52 12.40 11.15
CA ILE A 95 9.37 11.48 11.14
C ILE A 95 8.72 11.39 12.53
N TRP A 96 9.49 11.37 13.57
CA TRP A 96 8.98 11.37 14.95
C TRP A 96 8.09 12.58 15.26
N LYS A 97 8.36 13.75 14.67
CA LYS A 97 7.50 14.93 14.81
C LYS A 97 6.10 14.74 14.23
N LEU A 98 5.92 13.78 13.32
CA LEU A 98 4.64 13.42 12.72
C LEU A 98 3.79 12.52 13.62
N ASN A 99 4.35 11.94 14.68
CA ASN A 99 3.60 11.07 15.58
C ASN A 99 2.40 11.82 16.17
N SER A 100 1.30 11.08 16.39
CA SER A 100 0.15 11.61 17.11
C SER A 100 0.54 12.03 18.53
N ARG A 101 -0.02 13.14 18.98
CA ARG A 101 0.21 13.67 20.33
C ARG A 101 -1.09 13.69 21.14
N ASP A 102 -1.96 12.74 20.88
CA ASP A 102 -3.16 12.54 21.66
C ASP A 102 -2.88 11.77 22.98
N LYS A 103 -3.86 11.69 23.84
CA LYS A 103 -3.75 11.06 25.16
C LYS A 103 -3.49 9.54 25.08
N SER A 104 -3.69 8.92 23.91
CA SER A 104 -3.43 7.48 23.74
C SER A 104 -1.93 7.19 23.67
N ILE A 105 -1.10 8.14 23.20
CA ILE A 105 0.35 7.97 23.11
C ILE A 105 0.99 8.44 24.41
N LEU A 106 1.47 7.50 25.21
CA LEU A 106 2.14 7.76 26.47
C LEU A 106 3.61 8.16 26.28
N TYR A 107 4.26 7.48 25.34
CA TYR A 107 5.67 7.69 25.02
C TYR A 107 5.93 7.25 23.57
N ALA A 108 6.67 8.05 22.84
CA ALA A 108 7.20 7.68 21.53
C ALA A 108 8.60 8.31 21.40
N ASP A 109 9.60 7.51 21.08
CA ASP A 109 10.92 8.00 20.72
C ASP A 109 11.11 7.95 19.20
N TYR A 110 12.19 8.56 18.74
CA TYR A 110 12.58 8.53 17.33
C TYR A 110 13.42 7.29 17.00
N ALA A 111 13.64 6.42 17.97
CA ALA A 111 14.43 5.23 17.79
C ALA A 111 13.58 4.02 17.38
N ASP A 112 12.45 3.71 17.97
CA ASP A 112 11.61 2.60 17.48
C ASP A 112 10.40 2.27 18.35
N ILE A 113 10.35 2.82 19.56
CA ILE A 113 9.31 2.48 20.54
C ILE A 113 8.16 3.49 20.50
N CYS A 114 6.95 2.96 20.57
CA CYS A 114 5.76 3.73 20.91
C CYS A 114 4.98 3.00 21.99
N MET A 115 4.81 3.62 23.15
CA MET A 115 3.95 3.13 24.21
C MET A 115 2.63 3.87 24.19
N PHE A 116 1.54 3.13 24.27
CA PHE A 116 0.21 3.70 24.18
C PHE A 116 -0.74 3.05 25.18
N GLN A 117 -1.81 3.77 25.50
CA GLN A 117 -2.88 3.29 26.35
C GLN A 117 -4.19 3.32 25.58
N ILE A 118 -4.97 2.26 25.71
CA ILE A 118 -6.31 2.17 25.15
C ILE A 118 -7.30 2.31 26.30
N ASP A 119 -8.23 3.25 26.18
CA ASP A 119 -9.33 3.36 27.12
C ASP A 119 -10.34 2.25 26.85
N THR A 120 -10.42 1.31 27.79
CA THR A 120 -11.35 0.18 27.77
C THR A 120 -12.36 0.24 28.91
N SER A 121 -12.48 1.39 29.59
CA SER A 121 -13.36 1.57 30.77
C SER A 121 -14.83 1.27 30.48
N GLN A 122 -15.27 1.41 29.22
CA GLN A 122 -16.64 1.15 28.77
C GLN A 122 -16.83 -0.27 28.18
N MET A 123 -15.79 -1.12 28.23
CA MET A 123 -15.82 -2.50 27.70
C MET A 123 -15.89 -3.49 28.87
N LYS A 124 -16.72 -4.52 28.70
CA LYS A 124 -16.83 -5.61 29.69
C LYS A 124 -15.68 -6.60 29.58
N GLU A 125 -15.39 -7.00 28.34
CA GLU A 125 -14.35 -7.99 28.00
C GLU A 125 -13.58 -7.48 26.77
N PRO A 126 -12.58 -6.59 26.95
CA PRO A 126 -11.85 -6.00 25.82
C PRO A 126 -10.98 -7.07 25.13
N VAL A 127 -11.06 -7.12 23.80
CA VAL A 127 -10.28 -7.98 22.92
C VAL A 127 -9.45 -7.10 21.99
N TYR A 128 -8.20 -7.52 21.74
CA TYR A 128 -7.25 -6.77 20.92
C TYR A 128 -6.87 -7.55 19.68
N SER A 129 -6.58 -6.85 18.61
CA SER A 129 -5.98 -7.41 17.39
C SER A 129 -4.73 -6.64 17.00
N CYS A 130 -3.85 -7.33 16.28
CA CYS A 130 -2.69 -6.72 15.63
C CYS A 130 -2.60 -7.27 14.21
N VAL A 131 -2.72 -6.39 13.22
CA VAL A 131 -2.79 -6.76 11.81
C VAL A 131 -1.70 -6.03 11.05
N THR A 132 -0.87 -6.77 10.31
CA THR A 132 0.15 -6.20 9.42
C THR A 132 -0.19 -6.49 7.97
N CYS A 133 -0.18 -5.45 7.13
CA CYS A 133 -0.45 -5.54 5.71
C CYS A 133 0.65 -4.87 4.88
N VAL A 134 0.80 -5.37 3.66
CA VAL A 134 1.64 -4.82 2.60
C VAL A 134 0.77 -4.43 1.41
N PRO A 135 1.20 -3.49 0.56
CA PRO A 135 0.42 -3.07 -0.61
C PRO A 135 0.40 -4.10 -1.77
N GLY A 136 1.16 -5.18 -1.63
CA GLY A 136 1.26 -6.24 -2.63
C GLY A 136 2.04 -5.82 -3.88
N SER A 137 1.77 -6.50 -5.01
CA SER A 137 2.52 -6.30 -6.28
C SER A 137 2.40 -4.90 -6.87
N LYS A 138 1.46 -4.09 -6.42
CA LYS A 138 1.29 -2.66 -6.74
C LYS A 138 2.56 -1.85 -6.45
N GLU A 139 3.30 -2.25 -5.44
CA GLU A 139 4.52 -1.59 -4.98
C GLU A 139 5.57 -1.42 -6.09
N LYS A 140 5.71 -2.41 -6.97
CA LYS A 140 6.69 -2.36 -8.07
C LYS A 140 6.38 -1.24 -9.07
N LEU A 141 5.13 -1.13 -9.53
CA LEU A 141 4.71 -0.06 -10.44
C LEU A 141 4.79 1.30 -9.77
N ALA A 142 4.40 1.39 -8.49
CA ALA A 142 4.48 2.64 -7.76
C ALA A 142 5.90 3.21 -7.68
N LYS A 143 6.90 2.37 -7.47
CA LYS A 143 8.32 2.76 -7.50
C LYS A 143 8.73 3.30 -8.86
N GLU A 144 8.34 2.59 -9.93
CA GLU A 144 8.68 2.94 -11.29
C GLU A 144 8.10 4.31 -11.71
N TYR A 145 6.90 4.64 -11.22
CA TYR A 145 6.15 5.85 -11.60
C TYR A 145 6.03 6.90 -10.49
N GLY A 146 6.65 6.70 -9.34
CA GLY A 146 6.71 7.69 -8.27
C GLY A 146 5.47 7.79 -7.36
N TYR A 147 4.56 6.81 -7.37
CA TYR A 147 3.34 6.79 -6.54
C TYR A 147 3.61 6.27 -5.11
N ASN A 148 4.63 6.81 -4.46
CA ASN A 148 5.08 6.32 -3.16
C ASN A 148 4.09 6.61 -2.02
N GLN A 149 3.33 7.71 -2.10
CA GLN A 149 2.34 8.07 -1.10
C GLN A 149 1.10 7.18 -1.20
N GLU A 150 0.67 6.84 -2.42
CA GLU A 150 -0.47 5.95 -2.71
C GLU A 150 -0.22 4.54 -2.18
N ILE A 151 1.01 4.06 -2.25
CA ILE A 151 1.40 2.76 -1.69
C ILE A 151 1.29 2.75 -0.17
N CYS A 152 1.75 3.80 0.50
CA CYS A 152 1.60 3.95 1.95
C CYS A 152 0.13 4.00 2.36
N ALA A 153 -0.68 4.76 1.60
CA ALA A 153 -2.12 4.83 1.81
C ALA A 153 -2.80 3.47 1.59
N ALA A 154 -2.40 2.71 0.57
CA ALA A 154 -2.94 1.38 0.29
C ALA A 154 -2.59 0.36 1.40
N ALA A 155 -1.35 0.38 1.93
CA ALA A 155 -0.95 -0.45 3.05
C ALA A 155 -1.75 -0.11 4.32
N ALA A 156 -1.91 1.18 4.62
CA ALA A 156 -2.71 1.66 5.75
C ALA A 156 -4.18 1.22 5.64
N ALA A 157 -4.82 1.50 4.49
CA ALA A 157 -6.22 1.12 4.25
C ALA A 157 -6.43 -0.38 4.36
N SER A 158 -5.49 -1.18 3.86
CA SER A 158 -5.56 -2.64 3.94
C SER A 158 -5.56 -3.13 5.40
N ALA A 159 -4.65 -2.62 6.23
CA ALA A 159 -4.55 -3.00 7.65
C ALA A 159 -5.77 -2.52 8.46
N ILE A 160 -6.26 -1.30 8.19
CA ILE A 160 -7.47 -0.74 8.79
C ILE A 160 -8.69 -1.63 8.45
N ASN A 161 -8.88 -1.97 7.18
CA ASN A 161 -10.02 -2.75 6.72
C ASN A 161 -10.02 -4.19 7.26
N HIS A 162 -8.84 -4.80 7.43
CA HIS A 162 -8.73 -6.10 8.10
C HIS A 162 -9.16 -6.04 9.57
N THR A 163 -8.89 -4.94 10.26
CA THR A 163 -9.35 -4.73 11.63
C THR A 163 -10.87 -4.56 11.66
N LEU A 164 -11.41 -3.72 10.77
CA LEU A 164 -12.84 -3.40 10.70
C LEU A 164 -13.73 -4.60 10.35
N GLN A 165 -13.25 -5.55 9.51
CA GLN A 165 -14.07 -6.70 9.08
C GLN A 165 -14.49 -7.64 10.22
N HIS A 166 -13.81 -7.55 11.37
CA HIS A 166 -14.15 -8.31 12.57
C HIS A 166 -14.94 -7.48 13.61
N GLY A 167 -15.39 -6.29 13.24
CA GLY A 167 -16.11 -5.39 14.15
C GLY A 167 -15.21 -4.64 15.13
N MET A 168 -13.90 -4.69 14.93
CA MET A 168 -12.93 -4.06 15.81
C MET A 168 -12.65 -2.61 15.39
N LYS A 169 -12.51 -1.72 16.34
CA LYS A 169 -12.12 -0.33 16.13
C LYS A 169 -10.62 -0.23 15.98
N PRO A 170 -10.08 0.26 14.84
CA PRO A 170 -8.66 0.54 14.70
C PRO A 170 -8.27 1.73 15.59
N ILE A 171 -7.17 1.61 16.34
CA ILE A 171 -6.76 2.61 17.34
C ILE A 171 -5.44 3.27 16.96
N ILE A 172 -4.43 2.46 16.60
CA ILE A 172 -3.07 2.90 16.36
C ILE A 172 -2.54 2.24 15.10
N LEU A 173 -1.84 3.01 14.30
CA LEU A 173 -1.06 2.54 13.16
C LEU A 173 0.43 2.83 13.38
N LYS A 174 1.25 1.80 13.25
CA LYS A 174 2.70 1.90 13.06
C LYS A 174 3.07 1.37 11.70
N SER A 175 4.02 2.00 11.02
CA SER A 175 4.50 1.57 9.71
C SER A 175 6.00 1.29 9.72
N MET A 176 6.47 0.57 8.70
CA MET A 176 7.87 0.31 8.47
C MET A 176 8.19 0.40 6.98
N VAL A 177 9.32 0.99 6.65
CA VAL A 177 9.90 0.99 5.31
C VAL A 177 11.27 0.35 5.37
N ILE A 178 11.47 -0.72 4.60
CA ILE A 178 12.78 -1.32 4.36
C ILE A 178 13.26 -0.77 3.02
N CYS A 179 14.49 -0.25 2.95
CA CYS A 179 15.00 0.40 1.72
C CYS A 179 16.49 0.13 1.51
N GLY A 180 16.92 0.26 0.25
CA GLY A 180 18.34 0.14 -0.10
C GLY A 180 19.14 1.40 0.23
N ASN A 181 18.50 2.58 0.20
CA ASN A 181 19.13 3.85 0.51
C ASN A 181 18.14 4.82 1.18
N TYR A 182 18.66 5.81 1.91
CA TYR A 182 17.87 6.86 2.55
C TYR A 182 17.64 8.05 1.61
N ASN A 183 16.56 8.01 0.85
CA ASN A 183 16.05 9.22 0.22
C ASN A 183 15.17 9.95 1.25
N GLN A 184 15.73 11.01 1.87
CA GLN A 184 15.07 11.76 2.95
C GLN A 184 13.72 12.32 2.53
N GLU A 185 13.66 12.99 1.38
CA GLU A 185 12.44 13.61 0.88
C GLU A 185 11.35 12.57 0.65
N GLN A 186 11.69 11.49 -0.06
CA GLN A 186 10.76 10.39 -0.33
C GLN A 186 10.24 9.74 0.95
N LEU A 187 11.12 9.41 1.87
CA LEU A 187 10.74 8.74 3.12
C LEU A 187 9.90 9.66 4.02
N LEU A 188 10.17 10.96 4.03
CA LEU A 188 9.35 11.93 4.75
C LEU A 188 7.94 12.04 4.14
N LEU A 189 7.82 12.10 2.81
CA LEU A 189 6.53 12.09 2.10
C LEU A 189 5.74 10.81 2.37
N MET A 190 6.43 9.65 2.45
CA MET A 190 5.79 8.38 2.81
C MET A 190 5.25 8.41 4.25
N ALA A 191 6.02 8.91 5.21
CA ALA A 191 5.56 9.07 6.60
C ALA A 191 4.38 10.04 6.71
N GLN A 192 4.41 11.15 5.99
CA GLN A 192 3.29 12.12 5.91
C GLN A 192 2.04 11.46 5.33
N SER A 193 2.17 10.57 4.33
CA SER A 193 1.04 9.83 3.78
C SER A 193 0.40 8.92 4.85
N PHE A 194 1.20 8.18 5.63
CA PHE A 194 0.67 7.39 6.75
C PHE A 194 -0.04 8.28 7.78
N ARG A 195 0.59 9.39 8.19
CA ARG A 195 -0.02 10.35 9.11
C ARG A 195 -1.37 10.85 8.61
N LYS A 196 -1.45 11.31 7.36
CA LYS A 196 -2.67 11.79 6.72
C LYS A 196 -3.79 10.74 6.72
N ASN A 197 -3.42 9.47 6.47
CA ASN A 197 -4.38 8.36 6.50
C ASN A 197 -4.88 8.07 7.93
N CYS A 198 -4.01 8.18 8.92
CA CYS A 198 -4.40 8.07 10.32
C CYS A 198 -5.39 9.17 10.71
N ASP A 199 -5.09 10.43 10.38
CA ASP A 199 -5.96 11.56 10.67
C ASP A 199 -7.34 11.42 10.00
N LYS A 200 -7.37 11.00 8.72
CA LYS A 200 -8.62 10.75 7.97
C LYS A 200 -9.51 9.70 8.64
N ASN A 201 -8.90 8.72 9.30
CA ASN A 201 -9.59 7.58 9.92
C ASN A 201 -9.72 7.70 11.44
N ASN A 202 -9.31 8.82 12.03
CA ASN A 202 -9.30 9.04 13.48
C ASN A 202 -8.53 7.95 14.25
N ILE A 203 -7.33 7.63 13.77
CA ILE A 203 -6.40 6.64 14.33
C ILE A 203 -5.12 7.35 14.72
N SER A 204 -4.51 6.97 15.83
CA SER A 204 -3.22 7.53 16.24
C SER A 204 -2.08 6.98 15.38
N PHE A 205 -1.20 7.86 14.91
CA PHE A 205 0.02 7.48 14.19
C PHE A 205 1.17 7.28 15.16
N ALA A 206 1.69 6.07 15.25
CA ALA A 206 2.78 5.65 16.13
C ALA A 206 4.17 5.74 15.47
N GLY A 207 4.25 6.42 14.33
CA GLY A 207 5.49 6.62 13.60
C GLY A 207 5.77 5.59 12.51
N MET A 208 6.86 5.84 11.78
CA MET A 208 7.35 4.99 10.71
C MET A 208 8.80 4.59 11.01
N GLU A 209 9.05 3.30 11.10
CA GLU A 209 10.39 2.74 11.20
C GLU A 209 11.07 2.71 9.84
N ILE A 210 12.39 2.92 9.82
CA ILE A 210 13.21 2.83 8.62
C ILE A 210 14.33 1.82 8.85
N ALA A 211 14.36 0.80 8.02
CA ALA A 211 15.43 -0.19 7.99
C ALA A 211 16.18 -0.13 6.66
N ALA A 212 17.40 0.43 6.67
CA ALA A 212 18.24 0.39 5.48
C ALA A 212 18.96 -0.95 5.38
N GLN A 213 18.84 -1.55 4.22
CA GLN A 213 19.45 -2.83 3.88
C GLN A 213 20.14 -2.76 2.50
N PRO A 214 21.23 -2.00 2.35
CA PRO A 214 21.88 -1.78 1.06
C PRO A 214 22.52 -3.05 0.47
N ALA A 215 22.64 -4.12 1.24
CA ALA A 215 23.09 -5.43 0.74
C ALA A 215 21.96 -6.22 0.07
N ASN A 216 20.69 -5.96 0.44
CA ASN A 216 19.53 -6.73 -0.03
C ASN A 216 18.68 -5.97 -1.04
N PHE A 217 18.76 -4.65 -1.05
CA PHE A 217 17.95 -3.77 -1.89
C PHE A 217 18.87 -2.85 -2.70
N THR A 218 18.50 -2.60 -3.95
CA THR A 218 19.15 -1.54 -4.74
C THR A 218 18.80 -0.17 -4.13
N PRO A 219 19.54 0.90 -4.45
CA PRO A 219 19.28 2.23 -3.89
C PRO A 219 17.84 2.74 -4.10
N GLU A 220 17.19 2.32 -5.18
CA GLU A 220 15.83 2.73 -5.55
C GLU A 220 14.74 1.81 -4.99
N GLU A 221 15.13 0.64 -4.46
CA GLU A 221 14.17 -0.34 -3.94
C GLU A 221 13.79 -0.05 -2.49
N TYR A 222 12.54 -0.31 -2.20
CA TYR A 222 11.99 -0.30 -0.84
C TYR A 222 10.85 -1.31 -0.72
N SER A 223 10.48 -1.64 0.50
CA SER A 223 9.25 -2.37 0.82
C SER A 223 8.54 -1.68 1.98
N VAL A 224 7.22 -1.63 1.89
CA VAL A 224 6.35 -0.88 2.82
C VAL A 224 5.40 -1.83 3.52
N ASN A 225 5.22 -1.63 4.82
CA ASN A 225 4.13 -2.26 5.55
C ASN A 225 3.45 -1.29 6.52
N ALA A 226 2.25 -1.66 6.93
CA ALA A 226 1.50 -0.96 7.97
C ALA A 226 0.94 -1.99 8.95
N THR A 227 1.09 -1.70 10.24
CA THR A 227 0.55 -2.51 11.34
C THR A 227 -0.49 -1.68 12.08
N VAL A 228 -1.69 -2.23 12.25
CA VAL A 228 -2.79 -1.60 12.97
C VAL A 228 -3.14 -2.44 14.19
N VAL A 229 -3.25 -1.79 15.34
CA VAL A 229 -3.83 -2.35 16.56
C VAL A 229 -5.29 -1.95 16.64
N GLY A 230 -6.16 -2.94 16.85
CA GLY A 230 -7.59 -2.78 17.02
C GLY A 230 -8.06 -3.24 18.39
N VAL A 231 -9.22 -2.73 18.81
CA VAL A 231 -9.90 -3.13 20.06
C VAL A 231 -11.40 -3.25 19.83
N ALA A 232 -12.03 -4.19 20.51
CA ALA A 232 -13.47 -4.31 20.62
C ALA A 232 -13.87 -4.91 21.97
N ASP A 233 -15.11 -4.68 22.39
CA ASP A 233 -15.72 -5.57 23.39
C ASP A 233 -16.05 -6.90 22.73
N LYS A 234 -15.76 -8.01 23.37
CA LYS A 234 -15.95 -9.37 22.83
C LYS A 234 -17.37 -9.61 22.33
N GLU A 235 -18.37 -9.06 23.01
CA GLU A 235 -19.78 -9.17 22.60
C GLU A 235 -20.10 -8.44 21.29
N LYS A 236 -19.24 -7.48 20.86
CA LYS A 236 -19.41 -6.69 19.62
C LYS A 236 -18.63 -7.23 18.43
N LEU A 237 -17.90 -8.33 18.61
CA LEU A 237 -17.18 -8.95 17.51
C LEU A 237 -18.17 -9.51 16.48
N LEU A 238 -17.86 -9.26 15.20
CA LEU A 238 -18.59 -9.87 14.09
C LEU A 238 -18.18 -11.33 13.98
N THR A 239 -19.12 -12.23 14.27
CA THR A 239 -18.94 -13.67 14.23
C THR A 239 -19.92 -14.32 13.27
N ARG A 240 -19.70 -15.59 12.94
CA ARG A 240 -20.61 -16.36 12.07
C ARG A 240 -22.07 -16.32 12.54
N SER A 241 -22.32 -16.33 13.84
CA SER A 241 -23.67 -16.36 14.40
C SER A 241 -24.46 -15.06 14.21
N CYS A 242 -23.83 -13.99 13.75
CA CYS A 242 -24.52 -12.73 13.52
C CYS A 242 -25.29 -12.69 12.19
N VAL A 243 -24.93 -13.55 11.22
CA VAL A 243 -25.48 -13.54 9.85
C VAL A 243 -26.64 -14.51 9.72
N GLU A 244 -27.75 -14.07 9.14
CA GLU A 244 -28.98 -14.83 8.95
C GLU A 244 -29.37 -14.91 7.47
N LYS A 245 -30.16 -15.94 7.12
CA LYS A 245 -30.77 -16.04 5.79
C LYS A 245 -31.71 -14.85 5.53
N GLY A 246 -31.61 -14.27 4.36
CA GLY A 246 -32.39 -13.08 3.98
C GLY A 246 -31.67 -11.76 4.23
N ASP A 247 -30.53 -11.77 4.94
CA ASP A 247 -29.72 -10.56 5.11
C ASP A 247 -29.21 -10.05 3.77
N VAL A 248 -29.10 -8.72 3.65
CA VAL A 248 -28.74 -8.04 2.40
C VAL A 248 -27.26 -7.70 2.37
N LEU A 249 -26.63 -7.86 1.21
CA LEU A 249 -25.28 -7.45 0.93
C LEU A 249 -25.25 -6.05 0.35
N ILE A 250 -24.53 -5.13 1.00
CA ILE A 250 -24.25 -3.80 0.48
C ILE A 250 -22.77 -3.71 0.14
N GLY A 251 -22.47 -3.47 -1.12
CA GLY A 251 -21.11 -3.19 -1.62
C GLY A 251 -20.78 -1.71 -1.46
N ILE A 252 -19.63 -1.40 -0.88
CA ILE A 252 -19.12 -0.04 -0.70
C ILE A 252 -17.98 0.20 -1.68
N LYS A 253 -18.03 1.33 -2.40
CA LYS A 253 -17.06 1.72 -3.41
C LYS A 253 -15.63 1.76 -2.88
N THR A 254 -14.69 1.35 -3.72
CA THR A 254 -13.25 1.60 -3.54
C THR A 254 -12.67 2.36 -4.71
N GLU A 255 -11.54 3.00 -4.47
CA GLU A 255 -10.71 3.59 -5.51
C GLU A 255 -9.60 2.61 -5.93
N GLY A 256 -9.06 2.79 -7.14
CA GLY A 256 -7.95 2.00 -7.66
C GLY A 256 -8.25 0.51 -7.84
N ILE A 257 -7.19 -0.26 -8.02
CA ILE A 257 -7.23 -1.73 -8.07
C ILE A 257 -6.41 -2.29 -6.90
N ASP A 258 -6.86 -3.39 -6.31
CA ASP A 258 -6.10 -4.06 -5.25
C ASP A 258 -4.80 -4.68 -5.78
N GLY A 259 -3.78 -4.72 -4.93
CA GLY A 259 -2.45 -5.21 -5.30
C GLY A 259 -2.41 -6.64 -5.81
N THR A 260 -3.38 -7.48 -5.48
CA THR A 260 -3.46 -8.87 -5.94
C THR A 260 -3.76 -9.01 -7.45
N ASN A 261 -4.36 -7.99 -8.08
CA ASN A 261 -4.67 -7.98 -9.51
C ASN A 261 -3.51 -7.42 -10.39
N TYR A 262 -2.49 -6.87 -9.78
CA TYR A 262 -1.36 -6.25 -10.49
C TYR A 262 -0.60 -7.17 -11.44
N PRO A 263 -0.44 -8.49 -11.21
CA PRO A 263 0.17 -9.37 -12.19
C PRO A 263 -0.55 -9.36 -13.54
N PHE A 264 -1.89 -9.31 -13.57
CA PHE A 264 -2.67 -9.16 -14.80
C PHE A 264 -2.40 -7.82 -15.47
N ILE A 265 -2.46 -6.74 -14.70
CA ILE A 265 -2.21 -5.37 -15.16
C ILE A 265 -0.79 -5.25 -15.72
N LYS A 266 0.21 -5.81 -15.03
CA LYS A 266 1.61 -5.77 -15.48
C LYS A 266 1.78 -6.45 -16.86
N ILE A 267 1.19 -7.63 -17.05
CA ILE A 267 1.22 -8.33 -18.35
C ILE A 267 0.54 -7.49 -19.42
N MET A 268 -0.57 -6.85 -19.12
CA MET A 268 -1.29 -5.98 -20.05
C MET A 268 -0.45 -4.76 -20.45
N LEU A 269 0.18 -4.11 -19.49
CA LEU A 269 1.08 -2.96 -19.72
C LEU A 269 2.34 -3.38 -20.52
N ASP A 270 2.92 -4.54 -20.23
CA ASP A 270 4.07 -5.06 -20.98
C ASP A 270 3.72 -5.37 -22.44
N ARG A 271 2.49 -5.85 -22.72
CA ARG A 271 2.00 -6.11 -24.06
C ARG A 271 1.64 -4.85 -24.84
N ASN A 272 1.17 -3.81 -24.12
CA ASN A 272 0.78 -2.54 -24.71
C ASN A 272 1.29 -1.36 -23.85
N PRO A 273 2.56 -0.95 -24.01
CA PRO A 273 3.14 0.15 -23.24
C PRO A 273 2.46 1.51 -23.45
N ARG A 274 1.66 1.69 -24.53
CA ARG A 274 0.89 2.92 -24.75
C ARG A 274 -0.14 3.17 -23.65
N LEU A 275 -0.57 2.12 -22.96
CA LEU A 275 -1.53 2.22 -21.85
C LEU A 275 -0.99 3.04 -20.66
N TYR A 276 0.33 3.15 -20.49
CA TYR A 276 0.91 4.01 -19.46
C TYR A 276 0.51 5.50 -19.62
N HIS A 277 0.27 5.93 -20.86
CA HIS A 277 -0.11 7.30 -21.20
C HIS A 277 -1.57 7.41 -21.66
N ALA A 278 -2.33 6.32 -21.58
CA ALA A 278 -3.73 6.30 -22.00
C ALA A 278 -4.60 7.10 -21.03
N LYS A 279 -5.62 7.73 -21.57
CA LYS A 279 -6.67 8.37 -20.78
C LYS A 279 -7.90 7.47 -20.71
N ILE A 280 -8.52 7.43 -19.54
CA ILE A 280 -9.83 6.78 -19.35
C ILE A 280 -10.93 7.69 -19.90
N ASP A 281 -10.78 9.01 -19.69
CA ASP A 281 -11.66 10.07 -20.21
C ASP A 281 -10.86 11.36 -20.43
N GLU A 282 -11.55 12.48 -20.65
CA GLU A 282 -10.89 13.78 -20.95
C GLU A 282 -9.93 14.25 -19.89
N THR A 283 -10.13 13.88 -18.62
CA THR A 283 -9.43 14.44 -17.45
C THR A 283 -8.55 13.44 -16.71
N ARG A 284 -8.77 12.11 -16.84
CA ARG A 284 -8.15 11.07 -16.02
C ARG A 284 -7.23 10.17 -16.83
N PHE A 285 -5.99 10.06 -16.39
CA PHE A 285 -5.05 9.07 -16.93
C PHE A 285 -5.29 7.70 -16.30
N PHE A 286 -5.13 6.65 -17.11
CA PHE A 286 -5.30 5.26 -16.67
C PHE A 286 -4.36 4.91 -15.51
N ILE A 287 -3.10 5.30 -15.60
CA ILE A 287 -2.10 4.99 -14.56
C ILE A 287 -2.45 5.67 -13.23
N ASP A 288 -2.97 6.92 -13.24
CA ASP A 288 -3.36 7.62 -12.03
C ASP A 288 -4.52 6.91 -11.34
N GLU A 289 -5.56 6.52 -12.11
CA GLU A 289 -6.71 5.78 -11.58
C GLU A 289 -6.31 4.41 -11.06
N LEU A 290 -5.42 3.72 -11.76
CA LEU A 290 -4.88 2.43 -11.37
C LEU A 290 -4.11 2.52 -10.04
N MET A 291 -3.32 3.57 -9.86
CA MET A 291 -2.43 3.73 -8.70
C MET A 291 -3.13 4.32 -7.48
N LYS A 292 -4.36 4.81 -7.58
CA LYS A 292 -5.13 5.25 -6.41
C LYS A 292 -5.11 4.22 -5.29
N ALA A 293 -4.99 4.69 -4.06
CA ALA A 293 -5.07 3.84 -2.88
C ALA A 293 -6.51 3.34 -2.67
N ASN A 294 -6.65 2.13 -2.19
CA ASN A 294 -7.94 1.60 -1.75
C ASN A 294 -8.51 2.44 -0.60
N SER A 295 -9.84 2.50 -0.51
CA SER A 295 -10.53 3.21 0.57
C SER A 295 -10.41 2.47 1.91
N ALA A 296 -10.36 3.24 3.00
CA ALA A 296 -10.55 2.73 4.36
C ALA A 296 -11.96 3.11 4.85
N TYR A 297 -12.66 2.18 5.47
CA TYR A 297 -14.11 2.29 5.75
C TYR A 297 -14.42 2.51 7.24
N THR A 298 -13.56 3.21 7.95
CA THR A 298 -13.72 3.43 9.40
C THR A 298 -15.02 4.13 9.74
N ARG A 299 -15.40 5.17 8.97
CA ARG A 299 -16.63 5.94 9.23
C ARG A 299 -17.88 5.15 8.95
N GLU A 300 -17.91 4.46 7.81
CA GLU A 300 -19.03 3.63 7.36
C GLU A 300 -19.32 2.50 8.36
N ILE A 301 -18.28 1.75 8.72
CA ILE A 301 -18.40 0.61 9.63
C ILE A 301 -18.78 1.07 11.03
N THR A 302 -18.14 2.12 11.57
CA THR A 302 -18.48 2.67 12.89
C THR A 302 -19.93 3.13 12.95
N ALA A 303 -20.39 3.88 11.92
CA ALA A 303 -21.76 4.36 11.90
C ALA A 303 -22.81 3.23 11.82
N LEU A 304 -22.52 2.16 11.07
CA LEU A 304 -23.38 0.98 11.02
C LEU A 304 -23.41 0.21 12.36
N GLN A 305 -22.27 0.10 13.03
CA GLN A 305 -22.18 -0.53 14.36
C GLN A 305 -22.94 0.25 15.43
N GLU A 306 -22.81 1.58 15.44
CA GLU A 306 -23.53 2.45 16.38
C GLU A 306 -25.06 2.36 16.22
N LYS A 307 -25.54 2.09 15.00
CA LYS A 307 -26.97 1.88 14.71
C LYS A 307 -27.43 0.44 14.95
N GLY A 308 -26.51 -0.50 15.18
CA GLY A 308 -26.82 -1.91 15.33
C GLY A 308 -27.25 -2.59 14.02
N TYR A 309 -26.90 -2.04 12.86
CA TYR A 309 -27.26 -2.59 11.55
C TYR A 309 -26.26 -3.62 11.03
N LEU A 310 -25.03 -3.67 11.54
CA LEU A 310 -23.96 -4.47 11.00
C LEU A 310 -24.00 -5.90 11.54
N ARG A 311 -24.18 -6.89 10.65
CA ARG A 311 -24.10 -8.33 10.94
C ARG A 311 -22.84 -9.00 10.41
N GLY A 312 -22.21 -8.45 9.39
CA GLY A 312 -20.97 -8.93 8.81
C GLY A 312 -20.26 -7.85 8.00
N ALA A 313 -18.96 -7.96 7.88
CA ALA A 313 -18.15 -7.10 7.03
C ALA A 313 -17.04 -7.92 6.39
N PHE A 314 -16.81 -7.77 5.09
CA PHE A 314 -15.86 -8.53 4.31
C PHE A 314 -15.04 -7.60 3.42
N ARG A 315 -13.75 -7.55 3.67
CA ARG A 315 -12.82 -6.81 2.80
C ARG A 315 -12.67 -7.54 1.46
N ILE A 316 -12.92 -6.84 0.38
CA ILE A 316 -12.77 -7.36 -0.96
C ILE A 316 -11.41 -6.91 -1.51
N SER A 317 -10.48 -7.85 -1.63
CA SER A 317 -9.15 -7.59 -2.16
C SER A 317 -9.07 -7.89 -3.66
N ASN A 318 -9.38 -9.11 -4.07
CA ASN A 318 -9.16 -9.54 -5.45
C ASN A 318 -10.46 -9.81 -6.23
N SER A 319 -11.48 -10.35 -5.60
CA SER A 319 -12.73 -10.76 -6.29
C SER A 319 -13.88 -10.83 -5.32
N LEU A 320 -15.06 -10.44 -5.81
CA LEU A 320 -16.32 -10.66 -5.10
C LEU A 320 -16.70 -12.16 -5.01
N MET A 321 -16.18 -12.99 -5.91
CA MET A 321 -16.51 -14.40 -6.05
C MET A 321 -15.52 -15.35 -5.34
N ASN A 322 -14.72 -14.84 -4.40
CA ASN A 322 -13.74 -15.64 -3.68
C ASN A 322 -14.37 -16.27 -2.42
N ASN A 323 -14.53 -17.59 -2.42
CA ASN A 323 -15.05 -18.36 -1.27
C ASN A 323 -14.33 -18.05 0.05
N GLY A 324 -13.02 -17.82 0.00
CA GLY A 324 -12.22 -17.54 1.19
C GLY A 324 -12.58 -16.22 1.89
N ILE A 325 -13.17 -15.27 1.18
CA ILE A 325 -13.65 -14.00 1.76
C ILE A 325 -14.85 -14.29 2.66
N TYR A 326 -15.77 -15.15 2.21
CA TYR A 326 -17.03 -15.46 2.90
C TYR A 326 -16.94 -16.70 3.80
N ARG A 327 -15.75 -17.15 4.17
CA ARG A 327 -15.54 -18.33 5.03
C ARG A 327 -16.27 -18.26 6.38
N ASP A 328 -16.51 -17.03 6.85
CA ASP A 328 -17.17 -16.76 8.13
C ASP A 328 -18.71 -16.64 8.01
N ILE A 329 -19.31 -16.95 6.87
CA ILE A 329 -20.74 -17.19 6.73
C ILE A 329 -21.11 -18.55 7.38
N PRO A 330 -22.24 -18.65 8.13
CA PRO A 330 -22.68 -19.89 8.79
C PRO A 330 -22.73 -21.08 7.83
N GLU A 331 -22.64 -22.30 8.39
CA GLU A 331 -22.90 -23.52 7.61
C GLU A 331 -24.34 -23.53 7.12
N GLY A 332 -24.59 -24.11 5.95
CA GLY A 332 -25.89 -24.11 5.29
C GLY A 332 -26.28 -22.77 4.64
N LEU A 333 -25.48 -21.71 4.82
CA LEU A 333 -25.67 -20.41 4.18
C LEU A 333 -24.47 -20.03 3.30
N GLY A 334 -24.75 -19.14 2.37
CA GLY A 334 -23.76 -18.44 1.53
C GLY A 334 -24.33 -17.15 0.97
N VAL A 335 -23.58 -16.47 0.13
CA VAL A 335 -23.97 -15.20 -0.47
C VAL A 335 -24.22 -15.35 -1.96
N CYS A 336 -25.34 -14.83 -2.44
CA CYS A 336 -25.68 -14.72 -3.85
C CYS A 336 -25.44 -13.29 -4.31
N ILE A 337 -24.42 -13.08 -5.15
CA ILE A 337 -24.10 -11.76 -5.72
C ILE A 337 -24.90 -11.57 -7.01
N ASP A 338 -25.63 -10.47 -7.12
CA ASP A 338 -26.29 -10.06 -8.34
C ASP A 338 -25.31 -9.25 -9.20
N LEU A 339 -24.75 -9.87 -10.23
CA LEU A 339 -23.80 -9.21 -11.13
C LEU A 339 -24.41 -8.05 -11.90
N SER A 340 -25.74 -8.03 -12.09
CA SER A 340 -26.44 -6.93 -12.77
C SER A 340 -26.57 -5.68 -11.91
N ALA A 341 -26.42 -5.81 -10.59
CA ALA A 341 -26.45 -4.71 -9.63
C ALA A 341 -25.07 -4.09 -9.37
N LEU A 342 -24.01 -4.67 -9.93
CA LEU A 342 -22.66 -4.11 -9.74
C LEU A 342 -22.47 -2.83 -10.55
N PRO A 343 -21.86 -1.79 -9.98
CA PRO A 343 -21.45 -0.63 -10.73
C PRO A 343 -20.30 -0.98 -11.66
N VAL A 344 -20.37 -0.54 -12.91
CA VAL A 344 -19.22 -0.60 -13.81
C VAL A 344 -18.51 0.74 -13.76
N LEU A 345 -17.51 0.84 -12.87
CA LEU A 345 -16.73 2.07 -12.74
C LEU A 345 -15.86 2.30 -13.99
N PRO A 346 -15.56 3.56 -14.34
CA PRO A 346 -14.83 3.91 -15.57
C PRO A 346 -13.51 3.15 -15.76
N LEU A 347 -12.77 2.89 -14.67
CA LEU A 347 -11.54 2.10 -14.73
C LEU A 347 -11.77 0.67 -15.24
N TYR A 348 -12.83 0.00 -14.77
CA TYR A 348 -13.16 -1.38 -15.20
C TYR A 348 -13.73 -1.42 -16.60
N HIS A 349 -14.52 -0.41 -16.99
CA HIS A 349 -15.00 -0.27 -18.36
C HIS A 349 -13.84 -0.10 -19.33
N PHE A 350 -12.90 0.80 -19.01
CA PHE A 350 -11.68 0.99 -19.80
C PHE A 350 -10.87 -0.32 -19.95
N LEU A 351 -10.66 -1.05 -18.84
CA LEU A 351 -9.96 -2.34 -18.88
C LEU A 351 -10.66 -3.38 -19.75
N PHE A 352 -11.99 -3.43 -19.71
CA PHE A 352 -12.79 -4.33 -20.54
C PHE A 352 -12.66 -3.98 -22.03
N GLU A 353 -12.73 -2.70 -22.38
CA GLU A 353 -12.60 -2.22 -23.77
C GLU A 353 -11.22 -2.53 -24.39
N GLN A 354 -10.16 -2.70 -23.58
CA GLN A 354 -8.86 -3.12 -24.11
C GLN A 354 -8.88 -4.54 -24.71
N GLY A 355 -9.92 -5.34 -24.44
CA GLY A 355 -10.10 -6.67 -25.02
C GLY A 355 -9.07 -7.72 -24.60
N MET A 356 -8.15 -7.39 -23.67
CA MET A 356 -7.09 -8.29 -23.21
C MET A 356 -7.54 -9.20 -22.06
N ILE A 357 -8.65 -8.88 -21.42
CA ILE A 357 -9.19 -9.58 -20.25
C ILE A 357 -10.59 -10.08 -20.64
N GLY A 358 -10.80 -11.39 -20.56
CA GLY A 358 -12.11 -11.98 -20.86
C GLY A 358 -13.17 -11.59 -19.82
N GLU A 359 -14.43 -11.42 -20.22
CA GLU A 359 -15.53 -11.00 -19.35
C GLU A 359 -15.65 -11.84 -18.07
N ASN A 360 -15.54 -13.16 -18.21
CA ASN A 360 -15.59 -14.08 -17.05
C ASN A 360 -14.46 -13.83 -16.04
N VAL A 361 -13.31 -13.29 -16.49
CA VAL A 361 -12.18 -13.01 -15.60
C VAL A 361 -12.50 -11.83 -14.67
N PHE A 362 -13.26 -10.84 -15.15
CA PHE A 362 -13.63 -9.68 -14.33
C PHE A 362 -14.39 -10.07 -13.07
N SER A 363 -15.46 -10.87 -13.20
CA SER A 363 -16.27 -11.28 -12.04
C SER A 363 -15.50 -12.18 -11.05
N TYR A 364 -14.56 -12.99 -11.54
CA TYR A 364 -13.84 -13.97 -10.72
C TYR A 364 -12.49 -13.48 -10.19
N HIS A 365 -11.91 -12.43 -10.76
CA HIS A 365 -10.57 -11.98 -10.42
C HIS A 365 -10.47 -10.50 -10.06
N PHE A 366 -11.53 -9.70 -10.31
CA PHE A 366 -11.54 -8.29 -9.95
C PHE A 366 -12.65 -7.98 -8.94
N ASN A 367 -12.41 -7.00 -8.08
CA ASN A 367 -13.38 -6.54 -7.09
C ASN A 367 -14.47 -5.63 -7.68
N MET A 368 -14.41 -5.31 -8.97
CA MET A 368 -15.36 -4.47 -9.71
C MET A 368 -15.63 -3.10 -9.08
N GLY A 369 -14.65 -2.56 -8.33
CA GLY A 369 -14.79 -1.28 -7.63
C GLY A 369 -15.47 -1.37 -6.27
N ILE A 370 -15.72 -2.58 -5.77
CA ILE A 370 -16.22 -2.82 -4.41
C ILE A 370 -15.04 -3.20 -3.51
N GLY A 371 -14.80 -2.42 -2.47
CA GLY A 371 -13.68 -2.70 -1.56
C GLY A 371 -14.10 -3.28 -0.20
N MET A 372 -15.37 -3.11 0.16
CA MET A 372 -15.98 -3.70 1.34
C MET A 372 -17.40 -4.15 1.02
N VAL A 373 -17.75 -5.34 1.47
CA VAL A 373 -19.13 -5.82 1.51
C VAL A 373 -19.59 -5.87 2.95
N VAL A 374 -20.69 -5.22 3.28
CA VAL A 374 -21.32 -5.34 4.58
C VAL A 374 -22.63 -6.11 4.49
N ILE A 375 -22.93 -6.88 5.52
CA ILE A 375 -24.19 -7.62 5.66
C ILE A 375 -25.03 -6.92 6.70
N VAL A 376 -26.29 -6.63 6.33
CA VAL A 376 -27.26 -5.96 7.18
C VAL A 376 -28.61 -6.69 7.13
N PRO A 377 -29.45 -6.61 8.18
CA PRO A 377 -30.81 -7.13 8.12
C PRO A 377 -31.61 -6.50 6.98
N GLU A 378 -32.44 -7.29 6.27
CA GLU A 378 -33.26 -6.78 5.16
C GLU A 378 -34.11 -5.57 5.56
N LYS A 379 -34.72 -5.60 6.75
CA LYS A 379 -35.53 -4.51 7.28
C LYS A 379 -34.77 -3.18 7.45
N ASP A 380 -33.46 -3.25 7.71
CA ASP A 380 -32.60 -2.09 7.98
C ASP A 380 -31.82 -1.63 6.74
N CYS A 381 -31.93 -2.35 5.61
CA CYS A 381 -31.15 -2.11 4.39
C CYS A 381 -31.26 -0.67 3.86
N LYS A 382 -32.49 -0.13 3.80
CA LYS A 382 -32.72 1.25 3.30
C LYS A 382 -32.03 2.30 4.17
N GLU A 383 -32.07 2.15 5.49
CA GLU A 383 -31.44 3.08 6.41
C GLU A 383 -29.93 2.89 6.42
N ALA A 384 -29.43 1.65 6.31
CA ALA A 384 -28.01 1.35 6.19
C ALA A 384 -27.40 1.99 4.93
N LEU A 385 -28.07 1.91 3.79
CA LEU A 385 -27.65 2.61 2.55
C LEU A 385 -27.54 4.12 2.77
N LYS A 386 -28.52 4.75 3.44
CA LYS A 386 -28.46 6.20 3.75
C LYS A 386 -27.29 6.55 4.68
N VAL A 387 -27.00 5.70 5.65
CA VAL A 387 -25.89 5.90 6.57
C VAL A 387 -24.55 5.84 5.80
N ILE A 388 -24.36 4.82 4.97
CA ILE A 388 -23.13 4.65 4.17
C ILE A 388 -22.99 5.79 3.16
N ALA A 389 -24.09 6.18 2.50
CA ALA A 389 -24.11 7.22 1.47
C ALA A 389 -23.67 8.62 1.95
N GLN A 390 -23.61 8.85 3.28
CA GLN A 390 -23.03 10.07 3.84
C GLN A 390 -21.49 10.15 3.66
N PHE A 391 -20.84 9.01 3.40
CA PHE A 391 -19.38 8.90 3.35
C PHE A 391 -18.88 8.34 2.02
N SER A 392 -19.59 7.35 1.45
CA SER A 392 -19.17 6.61 0.26
C SER A 392 -20.35 6.18 -0.61
N GLU A 393 -20.13 6.08 -1.92
CA GLU A 393 -21.10 5.42 -2.81
C GLU A 393 -21.25 3.94 -2.43
N CYS A 394 -22.49 3.43 -2.48
CA CYS A 394 -22.79 2.05 -2.12
C CYS A 394 -24.01 1.52 -2.86
N TRP A 395 -24.08 0.21 -3.02
CA TRP A 395 -25.11 -0.48 -3.77
C TRP A 395 -25.55 -1.76 -3.06
N CYS A 396 -26.83 -2.08 -3.13
CA CYS A 396 -27.34 -3.39 -2.77
C CYS A 396 -26.90 -4.38 -3.88
N ILE A 397 -26.02 -5.32 -3.56
CA ILE A 397 -25.37 -6.20 -4.54
C ILE A 397 -25.71 -7.68 -4.39
N GLY A 398 -26.56 -8.05 -3.45
CA GLY A 398 -26.92 -9.45 -3.23
C GLY A 398 -27.60 -9.72 -1.91
N GLN A 399 -27.70 -11.00 -1.58
CA GLN A 399 -28.41 -11.48 -0.39
C GLN A 399 -27.76 -12.75 0.15
N VAL A 400 -27.94 -12.99 1.45
CA VAL A 400 -27.61 -14.27 2.11
C VAL A 400 -28.70 -15.27 1.84
N GLU A 401 -28.37 -16.41 1.23
CA GLU A 401 -29.30 -17.44 0.84
C GLU A 401 -28.89 -18.80 1.42
N SER A 402 -29.78 -19.82 1.38
CA SER A 402 -29.40 -21.19 1.61
C SER A 402 -28.40 -21.66 0.54
N ASN A 403 -27.39 -22.42 0.91
CA ASN A 403 -26.44 -23.00 -0.04
C ASN A 403 -26.88 -24.33 -0.64
N ASP A 404 -28.18 -24.67 -0.52
CA ASP A 404 -28.77 -25.87 -1.15
C ASP A 404 -28.52 -25.84 -2.66
N GLY A 405 -27.92 -26.88 -3.21
CA GLY A 405 -27.48 -26.94 -4.62
C GLY A 405 -26.16 -26.23 -4.92
N HIS A 406 -25.51 -25.67 -3.92
CA HIS A 406 -24.21 -25.00 -4.01
C HIS A 406 -23.21 -25.55 -2.99
N GLU A 407 -23.26 -26.86 -2.71
CA GLU A 407 -22.45 -27.50 -1.67
C GLU A 407 -20.96 -27.18 -1.83
N GLY A 408 -20.33 -26.84 -0.73
CA GLY A 408 -18.90 -26.43 -0.66
C GLY A 408 -18.63 -25.01 -1.14
N LYS A 409 -19.65 -24.26 -1.60
CA LYS A 409 -19.50 -22.84 -1.99
C LYS A 409 -20.07 -21.94 -0.90
N LYS A 410 -19.38 -20.86 -0.65
CA LYS A 410 -19.82 -19.73 0.19
C LYS A 410 -20.29 -18.54 -0.61
N VAL A 411 -20.02 -18.52 -1.93
CA VAL A 411 -20.44 -17.46 -2.83
C VAL A 411 -20.80 -18.04 -4.19
N TRP A 412 -21.87 -17.53 -4.78
CA TRP A 412 -22.28 -17.72 -6.18
C TRP A 412 -22.90 -16.45 -6.72
N SER A 413 -23.18 -16.43 -8.01
CA SER A 413 -23.73 -15.24 -8.65
C SER A 413 -24.97 -15.56 -9.48
N LYS A 414 -25.80 -14.52 -9.67
CA LYS A 414 -26.86 -14.47 -10.65
C LYS A 414 -26.71 -13.22 -11.53
N GLY A 415 -27.43 -13.19 -12.65
CA GLY A 415 -27.35 -12.07 -13.60
C GLY A 415 -26.02 -12.03 -14.37
N LYS A 416 -25.78 -10.90 -15.03
CA LYS A 416 -24.56 -10.63 -15.82
C LYS A 416 -24.14 -9.18 -15.59
N ILE A 417 -22.85 -8.88 -15.69
CA ILE A 417 -22.33 -7.52 -15.63
C ILE A 417 -22.87 -6.73 -16.82
N SER A 418 -23.39 -5.54 -16.55
CA SER A 418 -23.85 -4.61 -17.59
C SER A 418 -22.71 -3.68 -17.99
N TRP A 419 -22.02 -3.97 -19.09
CA TRP A 419 -20.93 -3.14 -19.62
C TRP A 419 -21.41 -1.91 -20.41
N LYS A 420 -22.73 -1.69 -20.49
CA LYS A 420 -23.28 -0.49 -21.15
C LYS A 420 -23.22 0.68 -20.14
N SER A 421 -22.49 1.74 -20.50
CA SER A 421 -22.47 3.05 -19.80
C SER A 421 -23.82 3.74 -19.94
#